data_3b6603a78bed654efbe20300d0bf7997
#
_entry.id   3b6603a78bed654efbe20300d0bf7997
#
_cell.length_a   1.000
_cell.length_b   1.000
_cell.length_c   1.000
_cell.angle_alpha   90.00
_cell.angle_beta   90.00
_cell.angle_gamma   90.00
#
_symmetry.space_group_name_H-M   'P 1'
#
loop_
_entity.id
_entity.type
_entity.pdbx_description
1 polymer ?
#
loop_
_entity_poly.entity_id
_entity_poly.type
_entity_poly.pdbx_seq_one_letter_code
_entity_poly.pdbx_strand_id
1 'polypeptide(L)'
;ESKYNPGELLRYAPALMNAGQLAGLQKPGKVGLDRLTDMYRPQQVDERGMQNAAQNAANVNRDAILSSSGGSASAARAALLGSELNASRNLSGAYQAATAENRQDNRKAQEFNTGVNRTNLQQSNQEKNLNLEQQAAYRTNKSKLLSQIGNDLGGVGKEEMLKMYPELMGLNYDYKGRHKNKKKEKEDKKDKEDKSGK
;
A
#
# COMPACT_ATOMS: atom_id res chain seq x y z
N GLU A 1 28.26 58.14 15.69
CA GLU A 1 27.08 58.50 14.88
C GLU A 1 26.89 57.46 13.77
N SER A 2 25.86 56.65 13.92
CA SER A 2 25.52 55.61 12.94
C SER A 2 24.97 56.27 11.66
N LYS A 3 25.77 56.27 10.59
CA LYS A 3 25.38 56.75 9.26
C LYS A 3 24.51 55.69 8.57
N TYR A 4 23.38 55.35 9.14
CA TYR A 4 22.36 54.59 8.40
C TYR A 4 21.53 55.55 7.54
N ASN A 5 21.70 55.47 6.24
CA ASN A 5 20.90 56.19 5.27
C ASN A 5 19.56 55.47 5.09
N PRO A 6 18.40 56.06 5.49
CA PRO A 6 17.10 55.43 5.39
C PRO A 6 16.75 55.03 3.95
N GLY A 7 17.31 55.72 2.96
CA GLY A 7 17.09 55.41 1.52
C GLY A 7 17.76 54.09 1.07
N GLU A 8 18.85 53.69 1.72
CA GLU A 8 19.50 52.41 1.44
C GLU A 8 18.68 51.24 1.99
N LEU A 9 18.07 51.41 3.17
CA LEU A 9 17.18 50.37 3.75
C LEU A 9 15.95 50.09 2.87
N LEU A 10 15.36 51.13 2.28
CA LEU A 10 14.25 50.99 1.35
C LEU A 10 14.60 50.19 0.09
N ARG A 11 15.86 50.27 -0.35
CA ARG A 11 16.36 49.51 -1.51
C ARG A 11 16.36 47.97 -1.27
N TYR A 12 16.53 47.56 -0.02
CA TYR A 12 16.54 46.14 0.38
C TYR A 12 15.19 45.64 0.90
N ALA A 13 14.16 46.50 0.98
CA ALA A 13 12.84 46.14 1.48
C ALA A 13 12.21 44.93 0.72
N PRO A 14 12.24 44.85 -0.62
CA PRO A 14 11.73 43.71 -1.34
C PRO A 14 12.47 42.41 -0.98
N ALA A 15 13.80 42.44 -0.89
CA ALA A 15 14.59 41.29 -0.52
C ALA A 15 14.27 40.77 0.89
N LEU A 16 14.07 41.69 1.84
CA LEU A 16 13.68 41.37 3.22
C LEU A 16 12.28 40.76 3.28
N MET A 17 11.32 41.27 2.51
CA MET A 17 9.99 40.68 2.41
C MET A 17 10.02 39.26 1.86
N ASN A 18 10.76 39.05 0.77
CA ASN A 18 10.92 37.74 0.15
C ASN A 18 11.68 36.77 1.08
N ALA A 19 12.66 37.25 1.85
CA ALA A 19 13.33 36.46 2.89
C ALA A 19 12.39 36.06 4.01
N GLY A 20 11.51 36.97 4.45
CA GLY A 20 10.45 36.69 5.42
C GLY A 20 9.48 35.61 4.92
N GLN A 21 9.05 35.69 3.66
CA GLN A 21 8.20 34.67 3.03
C GLN A 21 8.94 33.31 2.91
N LEU A 22 10.23 33.33 2.61
CA LEU A 22 11.05 32.12 2.56
C LEU A 22 11.17 31.46 3.93
N ALA A 23 11.38 32.25 5.00
CA ALA A 23 11.44 31.77 6.37
C ALA A 23 10.09 31.19 6.84
N GLY A 24 8.97 31.76 6.36
CA GLY A 24 7.62 31.26 6.64
C GLY A 24 7.19 30.06 5.79
N LEU A 25 7.98 29.68 4.78
CA LEU A 25 7.63 28.57 3.88
C LEU A 25 7.81 27.22 4.56
N GLN A 26 6.70 26.62 4.99
CA GLN A 26 6.73 25.33 5.66
C GLN A 26 6.90 24.19 4.65
N LYS A 27 7.72 23.22 5.04
CA LYS A 27 7.84 21.97 4.28
C LYS A 27 6.52 21.20 4.36
N PRO A 28 5.96 20.74 3.24
CA PRO A 28 4.70 20.01 3.25
C PRO A 28 4.82 18.72 4.07
N GLY A 29 3.79 18.46 4.88
CA GLY A 29 3.63 17.19 5.58
C GLY A 29 3.38 16.05 4.57
N LYS A 30 3.51 14.82 5.03
CA LYS A 30 3.12 13.67 4.23
C LYS A 30 1.60 13.53 4.25
N VAL A 31 0.99 13.40 3.09
CA VAL A 31 -0.41 13.01 2.95
C VAL A 31 -0.50 11.49 3.11
N GLY A 32 -1.35 11.02 4.00
CA GLY A 32 -1.73 9.62 4.15
C GLY A 32 -3.23 9.49 3.88
N LEU A 33 -3.63 8.48 3.13
CA LEU A 33 -5.03 8.11 2.91
C LEU A 33 -5.36 6.86 3.72
N ASP A 34 -6.56 6.81 4.27
CA ASP A 34 -7.03 5.65 5.01
C ASP A 34 -7.17 4.44 4.08
N ARG A 35 -6.65 3.31 4.53
CA ARG A 35 -6.73 2.06 3.77
C ARG A 35 -7.85 1.20 4.27
N LEU A 36 -8.48 0.49 3.34
CA LEU A 36 -9.46 -0.52 3.65
C LEU A 36 -8.75 -1.72 4.29
N THR A 37 -9.16 -2.06 5.51
CA THR A 37 -8.59 -3.18 6.28
C THR A 37 -9.50 -4.40 6.30
N ASP A 38 -10.80 -4.19 6.04
CA ASP A 38 -11.78 -5.25 6.12
C ASP A 38 -11.64 -6.20 4.94
N MET A 39 -11.32 -7.45 5.26
CA MET A 39 -11.24 -8.55 4.32
C MET A 39 -12.41 -9.50 4.54
N TYR A 40 -13.02 -9.93 3.46
CA TYR A 40 -14.05 -10.95 3.52
C TYR A 40 -13.41 -12.31 3.84
N ARG A 41 -13.93 -12.97 4.88
CA ARG A 41 -13.55 -14.33 5.25
C ARG A 41 -14.69 -15.26 4.88
N PRO A 42 -14.47 -16.23 3.98
CA PRO A 42 -15.51 -17.15 3.58
C PRO A 42 -15.96 -18.03 4.77
N GLN A 43 -17.24 -18.18 4.94
CA GLN A 43 -17.82 -19.16 5.86
C GLN A 43 -17.91 -20.50 5.14
N GLN A 44 -17.16 -21.47 5.62
CA GLN A 44 -17.20 -22.81 5.05
C GLN A 44 -18.26 -23.65 5.75
N VAL A 45 -19.05 -24.35 4.96
CA VAL A 45 -19.97 -25.37 5.47
C VAL A 45 -19.12 -26.52 5.99
N ASP A 46 -19.46 -27.00 7.20
CA ASP A 46 -18.77 -28.13 7.83
C ASP A 46 -19.16 -29.44 7.16
N GLU A 47 -18.39 -29.84 6.13
CA GLU A 47 -18.57 -31.07 5.38
C GLU A 47 -18.46 -32.33 6.28
N ARG A 48 -17.59 -32.28 7.31
CA ARG A 48 -17.42 -33.40 8.24
C ARG A 48 -18.60 -33.53 9.18
N GLY A 49 -19.13 -32.42 9.68
CA GLY A 49 -20.34 -32.41 10.50
C GLY A 49 -21.54 -32.98 9.73
N MET A 50 -21.70 -32.61 8.46
CA MET A 50 -22.76 -33.16 7.59
C MET A 50 -22.57 -34.66 7.35
N GLN A 51 -21.35 -35.11 7.10
CA GLN A 51 -21.06 -36.55 6.89
C GLN A 51 -21.38 -37.36 8.15
N ASN A 52 -20.96 -36.88 9.33
CA ASN A 52 -21.26 -37.52 10.60
C ASN A 52 -22.77 -37.54 10.88
N ALA A 53 -23.49 -36.45 10.62
CA ALA A 53 -24.93 -36.38 10.78
C ALA A 53 -25.65 -37.40 9.88
N ALA A 54 -25.20 -37.49 8.59
CA ALA A 54 -25.78 -38.47 7.65
C ALA A 54 -25.50 -39.92 8.04
N GLN A 55 -24.31 -40.25 8.54
CA GLN A 55 -23.97 -41.57 9.07
C GLN A 55 -24.81 -41.94 10.27
N ASN A 56 -24.99 -41.00 11.23
CA ASN A 56 -25.84 -41.22 12.37
C ASN A 56 -27.29 -41.45 12.00
N ALA A 57 -27.82 -40.67 11.04
CA ALA A 57 -29.17 -40.88 10.52
C ALA A 57 -29.34 -42.25 9.83
N ALA A 58 -28.32 -42.66 9.05
CA ALA A 58 -28.33 -43.99 8.43
C ALA A 58 -28.33 -45.13 9.47
N ASN A 59 -27.54 -44.99 10.55
CA ASN A 59 -27.50 -45.97 11.65
C ASN A 59 -28.86 -46.07 12.38
N VAL A 60 -29.48 -44.92 12.70
CA VAL A 60 -30.81 -44.89 13.33
C VAL A 60 -31.87 -45.56 12.47
N ASN A 61 -31.86 -45.25 11.14
CA ASN A 61 -32.77 -45.88 10.18
C ASN A 61 -32.55 -47.39 10.10
N ARG A 62 -31.30 -47.84 10.10
CA ARG A 62 -30.96 -49.27 10.09
C ARG A 62 -31.51 -49.99 11.31
N ASP A 63 -31.32 -49.40 12.48
CA ASP A 63 -31.83 -50.00 13.74
C ASP A 63 -33.38 -50.03 13.75
N ALA A 64 -34.02 -48.98 13.25
CA ALA A 64 -35.47 -48.93 13.11
C ALA A 64 -36.02 -50.00 12.15
N ILE A 65 -35.38 -50.22 10.99
CA ILE A 65 -35.75 -51.26 10.04
C ILE A 65 -35.57 -52.65 10.63
N LEU A 66 -34.46 -52.89 11.31
CA LEU A 66 -34.20 -54.19 11.96
C LEU A 66 -35.22 -54.51 13.04
N SER A 67 -35.60 -53.51 13.86
CA SER A 67 -36.59 -53.65 14.91
C SER A 67 -38.03 -53.87 14.39
N SER A 68 -38.36 -53.26 13.24
CA SER A 68 -39.74 -53.31 12.66
C SER A 68 -40.00 -54.49 11.72
N SER A 69 -38.96 -55.19 11.27
CA SER A 69 -39.07 -56.23 10.23
C SER A 69 -39.75 -57.56 10.65
N GLY A 70 -40.21 -57.69 11.87
CA GLY A 70 -41.13 -58.76 12.33
C GLY A 70 -40.73 -60.19 11.96
N GLY A 71 -39.45 -60.50 11.80
CA GLY A 71 -38.92 -61.82 11.52
C GLY A 71 -38.78 -62.22 10.04
N SER A 72 -39.16 -61.38 9.06
CA SER A 72 -38.90 -61.64 7.65
C SER A 72 -37.53 -61.12 7.21
N ALA A 73 -36.54 -61.98 7.17
CA ALA A 73 -35.16 -61.64 6.81
C ALA A 73 -35.01 -61.07 5.37
N SER A 74 -35.86 -61.46 4.42
CA SER A 74 -35.85 -60.97 3.04
C SER A 74 -36.39 -59.55 2.94
N ALA A 75 -37.50 -59.26 3.64
CA ALA A 75 -38.06 -57.89 3.68
C ALA A 75 -37.13 -56.91 4.40
N ALA A 76 -36.51 -57.33 5.48
CA ALA A 76 -35.50 -56.51 6.20
C ALA A 76 -34.31 -56.16 5.32
N ARG A 77 -33.77 -57.13 4.55
CA ARG A 77 -32.64 -56.90 3.64
C ARG A 77 -33.01 -55.93 2.51
N ALA A 78 -34.22 -56.09 1.88
CA ALA A 78 -34.68 -55.21 0.84
C ALA A 78 -34.87 -53.76 1.35
N ALA A 79 -35.44 -53.59 2.53
CA ALA A 79 -35.62 -52.28 3.16
C ALA A 79 -34.28 -51.63 3.53
N LEU A 80 -33.33 -52.41 4.04
CA LEU A 80 -31.98 -51.91 4.37
C LEU A 80 -31.25 -51.42 3.09
N LEU A 81 -31.25 -52.23 2.03
CA LEU A 81 -30.62 -51.81 0.76
C LEU A 81 -31.25 -50.54 0.20
N GLY A 82 -32.59 -50.43 0.23
CA GLY A 82 -33.29 -49.21 -0.18
C GLY A 82 -32.92 -47.98 0.66
N SER A 83 -32.85 -48.17 1.97
CA SER A 83 -32.44 -47.10 2.91
C SER A 83 -31.00 -46.68 2.69
N GLU A 84 -30.06 -47.62 2.56
CA GLU A 84 -28.64 -47.32 2.29
C GLU A 84 -28.44 -46.60 0.95
N LEU A 85 -29.15 -46.99 -0.11
CA LEU A 85 -29.10 -46.29 -1.39
C LEU A 85 -29.63 -44.86 -1.30
N ASN A 86 -30.75 -44.66 -0.58
CA ASN A 86 -31.31 -43.33 -0.39
C ASN A 86 -30.39 -42.45 0.49
N ALA A 87 -29.84 -43.01 1.58
CA ALA A 87 -28.90 -42.33 2.41
C ALA A 87 -27.63 -41.89 1.65
N SER A 88 -27.09 -42.79 0.80
CA SER A 88 -25.93 -42.51 -0.04
C SER A 88 -26.22 -41.41 -1.05
N ARG A 89 -27.41 -41.44 -1.74
CA ARG A 89 -27.80 -40.38 -2.66
C ARG A 89 -27.97 -39.03 -1.98
N ASN A 90 -28.66 -39.01 -0.84
CA ASN A 90 -28.86 -37.78 -0.06
C ASN A 90 -27.54 -37.19 0.44
N LEU A 91 -26.64 -38.06 0.93
CA LEU A 91 -25.31 -37.63 1.37
C LEU A 91 -24.50 -37.07 0.19
N SER A 92 -24.50 -37.74 -0.96
CA SER A 92 -23.81 -37.24 -2.14
C SER A 92 -24.35 -35.89 -2.61
N GLY A 93 -25.70 -35.74 -2.62
CA GLY A 93 -26.35 -34.48 -2.97
C GLY A 93 -25.99 -33.35 -1.99
N ALA A 94 -26.04 -33.62 -0.68
CA ALA A 94 -25.69 -32.65 0.33
C ALA A 94 -24.19 -32.23 0.25
N TYR A 95 -23.32 -33.22 0.00
CA TYR A 95 -21.90 -32.95 -0.19
C TYR A 95 -21.62 -32.08 -1.42
N GLN A 96 -22.29 -32.39 -2.55
CA GLN A 96 -22.15 -31.55 -3.76
C GLN A 96 -22.66 -30.14 -3.53
N ALA A 97 -23.79 -29.97 -2.84
CA ALA A 97 -24.34 -28.66 -2.50
C ALA A 97 -23.37 -27.86 -1.59
N ALA A 98 -22.87 -28.47 -0.51
CA ALA A 98 -21.90 -27.84 0.39
C ALA A 98 -20.60 -27.45 -0.34
N THR A 99 -20.10 -28.34 -1.20
CA THR A 99 -18.90 -28.04 -2.00
C THR A 99 -19.13 -26.88 -2.98
N ALA A 100 -20.31 -26.83 -3.60
CA ALA A 100 -20.67 -25.73 -4.49
C ALA A 100 -20.78 -24.40 -3.75
N GLU A 101 -21.41 -24.40 -2.57
CA GLU A 101 -21.52 -23.24 -1.70
C GLU A 101 -20.16 -22.75 -1.23
N ASN A 102 -19.31 -23.65 -0.73
CA ASN A 102 -17.94 -23.32 -0.33
C ASN A 102 -17.12 -22.70 -1.48
N ARG A 103 -17.26 -23.25 -2.70
CA ARG A 103 -16.61 -22.69 -3.89
C ARG A 103 -17.14 -21.30 -4.23
N GLN A 104 -18.44 -21.09 -4.14
CA GLN A 104 -19.06 -19.80 -4.40
C GLN A 104 -18.60 -18.76 -3.36
N ASP A 105 -18.57 -19.11 -2.10
CA ASP A 105 -18.17 -18.20 -1.03
C ASP A 105 -16.67 -17.85 -1.11
N ASN A 106 -15.84 -18.82 -1.45
CA ASN A 106 -14.43 -18.59 -1.73
C ASN A 106 -14.21 -17.64 -2.93
N ARG A 107 -15.01 -17.76 -4.00
CA ARG A 107 -14.96 -16.82 -5.14
C ARG A 107 -15.35 -15.41 -4.72
N LYS A 108 -16.45 -15.25 -3.98
CA LYS A 108 -16.88 -13.95 -3.43
C LYS A 108 -15.80 -13.33 -2.57
N ALA A 109 -15.18 -14.12 -1.67
CA ALA A 109 -14.08 -13.68 -0.85
C ALA A 109 -12.88 -13.19 -1.68
N GLN A 110 -12.53 -13.96 -2.70
CA GLN A 110 -11.42 -13.61 -3.59
C GLN A 110 -11.71 -12.34 -4.40
N GLU A 111 -12.90 -12.19 -4.94
CA GLU A 111 -13.33 -11.00 -5.70
C GLU A 111 -13.33 -9.76 -4.79
N PHE A 112 -13.94 -9.86 -3.61
CA PHE A 112 -13.98 -8.76 -2.64
C PHE A 112 -12.57 -8.34 -2.20
N ASN A 113 -11.75 -9.30 -1.79
CA ASN A 113 -10.39 -9.04 -1.31
C ASN A 113 -9.49 -8.47 -2.40
N THR A 114 -9.69 -8.92 -3.64
CA THR A 114 -9.02 -8.35 -4.82
C THR A 114 -9.45 -6.90 -5.04
N GLY A 115 -10.73 -6.59 -4.89
CA GLY A 115 -11.27 -5.23 -4.95
C GLY A 115 -10.63 -4.33 -3.90
N VAL A 116 -10.59 -4.76 -2.63
CA VAL A 116 -9.94 -4.03 -1.53
C VAL A 116 -8.46 -3.76 -1.84
N ASN A 117 -7.74 -4.78 -2.31
CA ASN A 117 -6.32 -4.63 -2.65
C ASN A 117 -6.09 -3.64 -3.80
N ARG A 118 -6.95 -3.65 -4.83
CA ARG A 118 -6.89 -2.70 -5.94
C ARG A 118 -7.14 -1.26 -5.45
N THR A 119 -8.16 -1.06 -4.62
CA THR A 119 -8.48 0.24 -4.03
C THR A 119 -7.31 0.76 -3.20
N ASN A 120 -6.73 -0.09 -2.33
CA ASN A 120 -5.57 0.28 -1.52
C ASN A 120 -4.33 0.62 -2.37
N LEU A 121 -4.13 -0.08 -3.49
CA LEU A 121 -3.06 0.23 -4.43
C LEU A 121 -3.28 1.58 -5.12
N GLN A 122 -4.51 1.85 -5.55
CA GLN A 122 -4.87 3.15 -6.15
C GLN A 122 -4.66 4.30 -5.14
N GLN A 123 -5.12 4.14 -3.90
CA GLN A 123 -4.88 5.12 -2.83
C GLN A 123 -3.40 5.34 -2.58
N SER A 124 -2.59 4.27 -2.53
CA SER A 124 -1.14 4.38 -2.38
C SER A 124 -0.48 5.15 -3.52
N ASN A 125 -0.95 4.96 -4.75
CA ASN A 125 -0.45 5.71 -5.90
C ASN A 125 -0.88 7.19 -5.84
N GLN A 126 -2.13 7.47 -5.43
CA GLN A 126 -2.60 8.83 -5.22
C GLN A 126 -1.81 9.55 -4.13
N GLU A 127 -1.56 8.89 -2.98
CA GLU A 127 -0.68 9.43 -1.92
C GLU A 127 0.70 9.81 -2.45
N LYS A 128 1.31 8.93 -3.24
CA LYS A 128 2.62 9.19 -3.84
C LYS A 128 2.59 10.41 -4.75
N ASN A 129 1.56 10.49 -5.61
CA ASN A 129 1.42 11.60 -6.54
C ASN A 129 1.20 12.92 -5.81
N LEU A 130 0.27 12.97 -4.83
CA LEU A 130 0.01 14.15 -4.01
C LEU A 130 1.26 14.61 -3.26
N ASN A 131 2.00 13.67 -2.67
CA ASN A 131 3.24 13.97 -1.97
C ASN A 131 4.32 14.50 -2.91
N LEU A 132 4.43 13.97 -4.14
CA LEU A 132 5.35 14.47 -5.16
C LEU A 132 4.98 15.87 -5.65
N GLU A 133 3.69 16.11 -5.91
CA GLU A 133 3.19 17.43 -6.32
C GLU A 133 3.43 18.49 -5.25
N GLN A 134 3.12 18.18 -3.99
CA GLN A 134 3.37 19.11 -2.88
C GLN A 134 4.86 19.41 -2.71
N GLN A 135 5.71 18.38 -2.82
CA GLN A 135 7.16 18.58 -2.77
C GLN A 135 7.68 19.39 -3.96
N ALA A 136 7.15 19.15 -5.17
CA ALA A 136 7.50 19.91 -6.36
C ALA A 136 7.07 21.37 -6.22
N ALA A 137 5.83 21.64 -5.79
CA ALA A 137 5.33 22.99 -5.54
C ALA A 137 6.18 23.72 -4.47
N TYR A 138 6.50 23.04 -3.37
CA TYR A 138 7.39 23.60 -2.35
C TYR A 138 8.77 23.96 -2.93
N ARG A 139 9.40 23.06 -3.68
CA ARG A 139 10.71 23.32 -4.31
C ARG A 139 10.65 24.46 -5.31
N THR A 140 9.59 24.52 -6.12
CA THR A 140 9.39 25.61 -7.09
C THR A 140 9.21 26.94 -6.41
N ASN A 141 8.35 27.02 -5.39
CA ASN A 141 8.14 28.25 -4.62
C ASN A 141 9.41 28.71 -3.90
N LYS A 142 10.12 27.75 -3.27
CA LYS A 142 11.42 28.03 -2.63
C LYS A 142 12.44 28.56 -3.65
N SER A 143 12.56 27.93 -4.81
CA SER A 143 13.48 28.36 -5.88
C SER A 143 13.12 29.75 -6.43
N LYS A 144 11.81 30.01 -6.62
CA LYS A 144 11.31 31.30 -7.09
C LYS A 144 11.65 32.43 -6.09
N LEU A 145 11.37 32.22 -4.80
CA LEU A 145 11.70 33.20 -3.75
C LEU A 145 13.21 33.45 -3.67
N LEU A 146 14.02 32.40 -3.75
CA LEU A 146 15.48 32.54 -3.78
C LEU A 146 15.99 33.34 -4.98
N SER A 147 15.42 33.11 -6.17
CA SER A 147 15.75 33.86 -7.38
C SER A 147 15.36 35.32 -7.25
N GLN A 148 14.17 35.61 -6.69
CA GLN A 148 13.71 36.99 -6.44
C GLN A 148 14.63 37.71 -5.47
N ILE A 149 14.96 37.11 -4.32
CA ILE A 149 15.91 37.67 -3.36
C ILE A 149 17.27 37.93 -4.03
N GLY A 150 17.77 36.99 -4.83
CA GLY A 150 19.03 37.14 -5.55
C GLY A 150 19.00 38.31 -6.55
N ASN A 151 17.88 38.55 -7.21
CA ASN A 151 17.70 39.66 -8.12
C ASN A 151 17.57 41.01 -7.39
N ASP A 152 16.83 41.04 -6.27
CA ASP A 152 16.61 42.25 -5.48
C ASP A 152 17.88 42.74 -4.81
N LEU A 153 18.79 41.82 -4.45
CA LEU A 153 20.08 42.18 -3.81
C LEU A 153 21.18 42.59 -4.79
N GLY A 154 20.99 42.33 -6.10
CA GLY A 154 22.04 42.51 -7.09
C GLY A 154 23.23 41.54 -6.87
N GLY A 155 24.28 41.65 -7.72
CA GLY A 155 25.39 40.68 -7.70
C GLY A 155 26.22 40.65 -6.41
N VAL A 156 26.31 41.76 -5.69
CA VAL A 156 27.16 41.91 -4.47
C VAL A 156 26.48 41.32 -3.21
N GLY A 157 25.14 41.44 -3.13
CA GLY A 157 24.37 40.92 -2.00
C GLY A 157 24.23 39.39 -1.98
N LYS A 158 24.50 38.74 -3.08
CA LYS A 158 24.35 37.28 -3.21
C LYS A 158 25.34 36.48 -2.35
N GLU A 159 26.58 36.94 -2.28
CA GLU A 159 27.61 36.30 -1.43
C GLU A 159 27.37 36.53 0.07
N GLU A 160 26.93 37.73 0.43
CA GLU A 160 26.62 38.04 1.84
C GLU A 160 25.39 37.31 2.34
N MET A 161 24.36 37.15 1.48
CA MET A 161 23.15 36.39 1.80
C MET A 161 23.46 34.90 1.96
N LEU A 162 24.32 34.31 1.15
CA LEU A 162 24.78 32.94 1.30
C LEU A 162 25.54 32.70 2.61
N LYS A 163 26.19 33.72 3.16
CA LYS A 163 26.84 33.66 4.47
C LYS A 163 25.85 33.76 5.63
N MET A 164 24.77 34.55 5.48
CA MET A 164 23.72 34.69 6.51
C MET A 164 22.77 33.50 6.57
N TYR A 165 22.55 32.79 5.44
CA TYR A 165 21.66 31.65 5.36
C TYR A 165 22.39 30.41 4.82
N PRO A 166 23.18 29.73 5.66
CA PRO A 166 23.97 28.56 5.26
C PRO A 166 23.10 27.40 4.76
N GLU A 167 21.81 27.36 5.12
CA GLU A 167 20.85 26.39 4.59
C GLU A 167 20.62 26.55 3.07
N LEU A 168 20.82 27.73 2.52
CA LEU A 168 20.79 28.00 1.08
C LEU A 168 22.01 27.38 0.37
N MET A 169 23.12 27.26 1.07
CA MET A 169 24.32 26.56 0.60
C MET A 169 24.08 25.04 0.46
N GLY A 170 23.24 24.45 1.30
CA GLY A 170 22.90 23.03 1.24
C GLY A 170 22.27 22.60 -0.10
N LEU A 171 21.51 23.49 -0.74
CA LEU A 171 20.95 23.25 -2.06
C LEU A 171 22.00 23.26 -3.19
N ASN A 172 23.08 24.03 -3.03
CA ASN A 172 24.17 24.08 -4.00
C ASN A 172 25.23 22.98 -3.75
N TYR A 173 25.35 22.51 -2.52
CA TYR A 173 26.31 21.46 -2.15
C TYR A 173 25.88 20.10 -2.71
N ASP A 174 24.58 19.80 -2.74
CA ASP A 174 24.06 18.55 -3.32
C ASP A 174 24.33 18.45 -4.83
N TYR A 175 24.29 19.58 -5.53
CA TYR A 175 24.58 19.60 -6.96
C TYR A 175 26.08 19.42 -7.26
N LYS A 176 26.95 20.05 -6.49
CA LYS A 176 28.42 19.88 -6.62
C LYS A 176 28.90 18.53 -6.05
N GLY A 177 28.26 18.00 -5.01
CA GLY A 177 28.58 16.71 -4.42
C GLY A 177 28.30 15.55 -5.37
N ARG A 178 27.17 15.57 -6.10
CA ARG A 178 26.85 14.55 -7.11
C ARG A 178 27.83 14.54 -8.27
N HIS A 179 28.33 15.70 -8.68
CA HIS A 179 29.35 15.75 -9.73
C HIS A 179 30.73 15.23 -9.27
N LYS A 180 31.10 15.44 -8.00
CA LYS A 180 32.35 14.90 -7.44
C LYS A 180 32.31 13.39 -7.28
N ASN A 181 31.17 12.84 -6.84
CA ASN A 181 31.01 11.39 -6.70
C ASN A 181 30.99 10.67 -8.05
N LYS A 182 30.34 11.23 -9.07
CA LYS A 182 30.41 10.66 -10.45
C LYS A 182 31.80 10.67 -11.04
N LYS A 183 32.63 11.63 -10.67
CA LYS A 183 34.03 11.68 -11.16
C LYS A 183 34.90 10.66 -10.44
N LYS A 184 34.70 10.47 -9.12
CA LYS A 184 35.38 9.45 -8.33
C LYS A 184 35.00 8.02 -8.73
N GLU A 185 33.70 7.75 -9.00
CA GLU A 185 33.24 6.44 -9.52
C GLU A 185 33.79 6.09 -10.90
N LYS A 186 34.05 7.10 -11.75
CA LYS A 186 34.67 6.88 -13.08
C LYS A 186 36.17 6.64 -12.96
N GLU A 187 36.87 7.29 -12.04
CA GLU A 187 38.29 7.04 -11.76
C GLU A 187 38.52 5.66 -11.13
N ASP A 188 37.68 5.27 -10.15
CA ASP A 188 37.76 3.96 -9.50
C ASP A 188 37.42 2.77 -10.45
N LYS A 189 36.60 3.00 -11.49
CA LYS A 189 36.33 1.99 -12.53
C LYS A 189 37.49 1.84 -13.50
N LYS A 190 38.15 2.93 -13.84
CA LYS A 190 39.30 2.92 -14.76
C LYS A 190 40.51 2.21 -14.16
N ASP A 191 40.77 2.40 -12.85
CA ASP A 191 41.83 1.75 -12.11
C ASP A 191 41.60 0.24 -11.90
N LYS A 192 40.34 -0.24 -11.99
CA LYS A 192 40.00 -1.66 -11.91
C LYS A 192 40.11 -2.37 -13.25
N GLU A 193 39.85 -1.70 -14.36
CA GLU A 193 40.02 -2.27 -15.70
C GLU A 193 41.51 -2.42 -16.08
N ASP A 194 42.37 -1.48 -15.67
CA ASP A 194 43.82 -1.57 -15.90
C ASP A 194 44.55 -2.66 -15.09
N LYS A 195 43.93 -3.13 -13.98
CA LYS A 195 44.48 -4.21 -13.14
C LYS A 195 44.00 -5.60 -13.50
N SER A 196 42.97 -5.73 -14.35
CA SER A 196 42.46 -7.05 -14.78
C SER A 196 43.01 -7.53 -16.13
N GLY A 197 43.90 -6.77 -16.75
CA GLY A 197 44.52 -7.06 -18.06
C GLY A 197 45.97 -7.53 -18.00
N LYS A 198 46.45 -8.07 -16.85
CA LYS A 198 47.79 -8.67 -16.76
C LYS A 198 47.73 -10.12 -16.28
#